data_c79ed56437707ede62cc1304adca33e0
#
_entry.id   c79ed56437707ede62cc1304adca33e0
#
_cell.length_a   1.000
_cell.length_b   1.000
_cell.length_c   1.000
_cell.angle_alpha   90.00
_cell.angle_beta   90.00
_cell.angle_gamma   90.00
#
_symmetry.space_group_name_H-M   'P 1'
#
loop_
_entity.id
_entity.type
_entity.pdbx_description
1 polymer ?
#
loop_
_entity_poly.entity_id
_entity_poly.type
_entity_poly.pdbx_seq_one_letter_code
_entity_poly.pdbx_strand_id
1 'polypeptide(L)'
;MTFKPLDPVTKYANDVVKGKILAGNDIILASQRHLDDLERQDTNAFNFHFDVELLHKFLAFAALVPDPDDGVPKPLMPWQIFILGSIIAWRNNKTGGKRFRRAIISIARAQGKTYLASIIAAYDFFVQSYQKSNQDILLSANTTDQTKKLFNYTKATVELMLNST
;
A
#
# COMPACT_ATOMS: atom_id res chain seq x y z
N MET A 1 29.94 -6.37 -8.89
CA MET A 1 28.81 -5.63 -8.29
C MET A 1 27.53 -6.18 -8.89
N THR A 2 26.79 -6.98 -8.14
CA THR A 2 25.48 -7.48 -8.56
C THR A 2 24.50 -6.31 -8.52
N PHE A 3 24.05 -5.86 -9.67
CA PHE A 3 23.01 -4.84 -9.77
C PHE A 3 21.72 -5.41 -9.17
N LYS A 4 21.42 -5.08 -7.92
CA LYS A 4 20.13 -5.41 -7.33
C LYS A 4 19.11 -4.49 -7.98
N PRO A 5 18.09 -5.02 -8.69
CA PRO A 5 17.10 -4.16 -9.31
C PRO A 5 16.41 -3.31 -8.22
N LEU A 6 16.14 -2.05 -8.54
CA LEU A 6 15.38 -1.17 -7.65
C LEU A 6 14.01 -1.78 -7.38
N ASP A 7 13.56 -1.69 -6.14
CA ASP A 7 12.18 -2.04 -5.81
C ASP A 7 11.19 -1.17 -6.60
N PRO A 8 9.96 -1.65 -6.83
CA PRO A 8 9.00 -0.98 -7.71
C PRO A 8 8.55 0.41 -7.21
N VAL A 9 8.58 0.66 -5.89
CA VAL A 9 8.24 1.96 -5.29
C VAL A 9 9.33 2.97 -5.60
N THR A 10 10.59 2.63 -5.33
CA THR A 10 11.75 3.46 -5.63
C THR A 10 11.93 3.68 -7.13
N LYS A 11 11.67 2.64 -7.93
CA LYS A 11 11.69 2.77 -9.40
C LYS A 11 10.66 3.79 -9.88
N TYR A 12 9.42 3.69 -9.42
CA TYR A 12 8.37 4.65 -9.78
C TYR A 12 8.75 6.09 -9.39
N ALA A 13 9.22 6.29 -8.15
CA ALA A 13 9.65 7.60 -7.66
C ALA A 13 10.75 8.20 -8.53
N ASN A 14 11.78 7.41 -8.89
CA ASN A 14 12.84 7.85 -9.79
C ASN A 14 12.31 8.23 -11.19
N ASP A 15 11.40 7.43 -11.75
CA ASP A 15 10.86 7.68 -13.09
C ASP A 15 9.98 8.95 -13.11
N VAL A 16 9.26 9.24 -12.01
CA VAL A 16 8.50 10.50 -11.82
C VAL A 16 9.45 11.70 -11.72
N VAL A 17 10.44 11.65 -10.81
CA VAL A 17 11.35 12.78 -10.58
C VAL A 17 12.21 13.08 -11.81
N LYS A 18 12.57 12.06 -12.59
CA LYS A 18 13.30 12.21 -13.87
C LYS A 18 12.41 12.62 -15.05
N GLY A 19 11.12 12.86 -14.82
CA GLY A 19 10.18 13.27 -15.87
C GLY A 19 9.81 12.18 -16.89
N LYS A 20 10.15 10.91 -16.63
CA LYS A 20 9.77 9.78 -17.50
C LYS A 20 8.28 9.43 -17.36
N ILE A 21 7.70 9.72 -16.20
CA ILE A 21 6.28 9.58 -15.91
C ILE A 21 5.73 10.96 -15.66
N LEU A 22 4.72 11.37 -16.45
CA LEU A 22 4.01 12.62 -16.23
C LEU A 22 3.17 12.49 -14.96
N ALA A 23 3.38 13.38 -13.99
CA ALA A 23 2.70 13.38 -12.72
C ALA A 23 2.38 14.80 -12.23
N GLY A 24 1.34 14.94 -11.42
CA GLY A 24 1.03 16.21 -10.75
C GLY A 24 2.06 16.53 -9.65
N ASN A 25 2.11 17.80 -9.24
CA ASN A 25 3.07 18.31 -8.25
C ASN A 25 3.10 17.49 -6.96
N ASP A 26 1.95 17.09 -6.43
CA ASP A 26 1.88 16.32 -5.18
C ASP A 26 2.57 14.95 -5.30
N ILE A 27 2.45 14.31 -6.46
CA ILE A 27 3.12 13.02 -6.73
C ILE A 27 4.62 13.23 -6.91
N ILE A 28 5.03 14.32 -7.57
CA ILE A 28 6.46 14.67 -7.72
C ILE A 28 7.06 14.91 -6.33
N LEU A 29 6.42 15.70 -5.48
CA LEU A 29 6.88 15.98 -4.11
C LEU A 29 6.91 14.72 -3.25
N ALA A 30 5.90 13.85 -3.35
CA ALA A 30 5.88 12.58 -2.64
C ALA A 30 6.99 11.64 -3.10
N SER A 31 7.29 11.62 -4.40
CA SER A 31 8.38 10.84 -4.99
C SER A 31 9.74 11.36 -4.54
N GLN A 32 9.94 12.68 -4.61
CA GLN A 32 11.17 13.32 -4.12
C GLN A 32 11.40 13.02 -2.64
N ARG A 33 10.36 13.21 -1.79
CA ARG A 33 10.46 12.88 -0.36
C ARG A 33 10.85 11.42 -0.15
N HIS A 34 10.31 10.48 -0.93
CA HIS A 34 10.68 9.07 -0.80
C HIS A 34 12.18 8.85 -1.07
N LEU A 35 12.71 9.47 -2.11
CA LEU A 35 14.13 9.36 -2.47
C LEU A 35 15.04 10.01 -1.42
N ASP A 36 14.71 11.23 -0.98
CA ASP A 36 15.44 11.95 0.08
C ASP A 36 15.45 11.15 1.41
N ASP A 37 14.33 10.52 1.74
CA ASP A 37 14.20 9.70 2.94
C ASP A 37 15.01 8.40 2.86
N LEU A 38 15.15 7.79 1.67
CA LEU A 38 16.05 6.65 1.45
C LEU A 38 17.52 7.03 1.70
N GLU A 39 17.95 8.22 1.28
CA GLU A 39 19.30 8.70 1.57
C GLU A 39 19.54 8.97 3.06
N ARG A 40 18.47 9.30 3.80
CA ARG A 40 18.53 9.61 5.24
C ARG A 40 18.37 8.41 6.14
N GLN A 41 17.86 7.27 5.66
CA GLN A 41 17.48 6.13 6.50
C GLN A 41 18.64 5.54 7.31
N ASP A 42 19.87 5.68 6.82
CA ASP A 42 21.08 5.16 7.47
C ASP A 42 21.74 6.19 8.40
N THR A 43 21.10 7.34 8.63
CA THR A 43 21.60 8.39 9.53
C THR A 43 20.96 8.28 10.92
N ASN A 44 21.72 8.62 11.97
CA ASN A 44 21.23 8.64 13.35
C ASN A 44 20.10 9.66 13.60
N ALA A 45 19.94 10.64 12.72
CA ALA A 45 18.93 11.68 12.83
C ALA A 45 17.55 11.24 12.26
N PHE A 46 17.49 10.12 11.56
CA PHE A 46 16.27 9.63 10.92
C PHE A 46 15.84 8.28 11.49
N ASN A 47 14.69 8.25 12.13
CA ASN A 47 14.20 7.09 12.88
C ASN A 47 13.35 6.12 12.05
N PHE A 48 13.48 6.12 10.74
CA PHE A 48 12.67 5.27 9.84
C PHE A 48 13.55 4.64 8.77
N HIS A 49 13.15 3.45 8.32
CA HIS A 49 13.74 2.75 7.17
C HIS A 49 12.66 2.26 6.22
N PHE A 50 13.04 2.02 4.99
CA PHE A 50 12.18 1.42 3.97
C PHE A 50 12.43 -0.09 3.91
N ASP A 51 11.47 -0.87 4.38
CA ASP A 51 11.55 -2.32 4.45
C ASP A 51 11.14 -2.96 3.11
N VAL A 52 12.13 -3.23 2.27
CA VAL A 52 11.92 -3.84 0.93
C VAL A 52 11.39 -5.27 1.03
N GLU A 53 11.77 -6.02 2.06
CA GLU A 53 11.27 -7.39 2.26
C GLU A 53 9.77 -7.38 2.59
N LEU A 54 9.38 -6.48 3.48
CA LEU A 54 7.98 -6.26 3.80
C LEU A 54 7.18 -5.80 2.58
N LEU A 55 7.75 -4.91 1.75
CA LEU A 55 7.13 -4.50 0.48
C LEU A 55 6.86 -5.72 -0.40
N HIS A 56 7.83 -6.60 -0.58
CA HIS A 56 7.66 -7.80 -1.42
C HIS A 56 6.58 -8.74 -0.84
N LYS A 57 6.56 -8.95 0.47
CA LYS A 57 5.50 -9.73 1.15
C LYS A 57 4.12 -9.12 0.93
N PHE A 58 4.03 -7.80 1.05
CA PHE A 58 2.78 -7.08 0.79
C PHE A 58 2.33 -7.22 -0.67
N LEU A 59 3.23 -7.04 -1.63
CA LEU A 59 2.90 -7.16 -3.05
C LEU A 59 2.51 -8.58 -3.44
N ALA A 60 3.17 -9.60 -2.86
CA ALA A 60 2.78 -10.99 -3.05
C ALA A 60 1.37 -11.26 -2.51
N PHE A 61 1.03 -10.73 -1.33
CA PHE A 61 -0.33 -10.79 -0.80
C PHE A 61 -1.33 -10.06 -1.70
N ALA A 62 -1.02 -8.82 -2.10
CA ALA A 62 -1.91 -8.02 -2.94
C ALA A 62 -2.22 -8.68 -4.29
N ALA A 63 -1.27 -9.44 -4.84
CA ALA A 63 -1.45 -10.20 -6.07
C ALA A 63 -2.44 -11.38 -5.94
N LEU A 64 -2.75 -11.81 -4.72
CA LEU A 64 -3.72 -12.87 -4.43
C LEU A 64 -5.11 -12.31 -4.15
N VAL A 65 -5.23 -11.01 -3.89
CA VAL A 65 -6.52 -10.38 -3.53
C VAL A 65 -7.38 -10.26 -4.79
N PRO A 66 -8.51 -10.99 -4.86
CA PRO A 66 -9.41 -10.90 -6.01
C PRO A 66 -10.15 -9.56 -6.03
N ASP A 67 -10.43 -9.07 -7.24
CA ASP A 67 -11.38 -7.99 -7.42
C ASP A 67 -12.80 -8.54 -7.21
N PRO A 68 -13.59 -8.01 -6.29
CA PRO A 68 -14.93 -8.52 -6.02
C PRO A 68 -15.93 -8.39 -7.17
N ASP A 69 -15.65 -7.56 -8.17
CA ASP A 69 -16.54 -7.40 -9.31
C ASP A 69 -16.51 -8.62 -10.25
N ASP A 70 -15.37 -9.31 -10.34
CA ASP A 70 -15.21 -10.49 -11.23
C ASP A 70 -14.49 -11.69 -10.56
N GLY A 71 -14.07 -11.56 -9.32
CA GLY A 71 -13.39 -12.62 -8.57
C GLY A 71 -11.94 -12.90 -9.02
N VAL A 72 -11.37 -12.05 -9.89
CA VAL A 72 -10.03 -12.26 -10.46
C VAL A 72 -9.05 -11.26 -9.87
N PRO A 73 -7.86 -11.70 -9.37
CA PRO A 73 -6.82 -10.78 -8.95
C PRO A 73 -6.36 -9.89 -10.09
N LYS A 74 -6.26 -8.58 -9.83
CA LYS A 74 -5.81 -7.62 -10.83
C LYS A 74 -4.42 -7.08 -10.50
N PRO A 75 -3.53 -6.99 -11.48
CA PRO A 75 -2.22 -6.42 -11.25
C PRO A 75 -2.35 -4.94 -10.85
N LEU A 76 -1.63 -4.55 -9.81
CA LEU A 76 -1.57 -3.15 -9.40
C LEU A 76 -0.77 -2.34 -10.41
N MET A 77 -1.29 -1.15 -10.73
CA MET A 77 -0.59 -0.17 -11.54
C MET A 77 0.63 0.40 -10.77
N PRO A 78 1.69 0.85 -11.45
CA PRO A 78 2.90 1.37 -10.79
C PRO A 78 2.63 2.49 -9.77
N TRP A 79 1.69 3.39 -10.05
CA TRP A 79 1.30 4.45 -9.11
C TRP A 79 0.54 3.91 -7.88
N GLN A 80 -0.24 2.85 -8.04
CA GLN A 80 -0.92 2.16 -6.93
C GLN A 80 0.11 1.47 -6.03
N ILE A 81 1.08 0.80 -6.63
CA ILE A 81 2.21 0.20 -5.90
C ILE A 81 2.98 1.26 -5.12
N PHE A 82 3.23 2.44 -5.72
CA PHE A 82 3.91 3.54 -5.05
C PHE A 82 3.15 4.02 -3.82
N ILE A 83 1.83 4.24 -3.94
CA ILE A 83 0.99 4.67 -2.81
C ILE A 83 0.96 3.62 -1.70
N LEU A 84 0.59 2.37 -2.05
CA LEU A 84 0.42 1.31 -1.07
C LEU A 84 1.76 0.92 -0.42
N GLY A 85 2.80 0.78 -1.21
CA GLY A 85 4.13 0.45 -0.74
C GLY A 85 4.71 1.52 0.17
N SER A 86 4.49 2.80 -0.14
CA SER A 86 4.90 3.90 0.76
C SER A 86 4.21 3.83 2.11
N ILE A 87 2.91 3.49 2.17
CA ILE A 87 2.16 3.36 3.42
C ILE A 87 2.62 2.14 4.23
N ILE A 88 2.90 1.03 3.57
CA ILE A 88 3.17 -0.25 4.22
C ILE A 88 4.64 -0.42 4.59
N ALA A 89 5.58 -0.05 3.71
CA ALA A 89 6.97 -0.43 3.86
C ALA A 89 7.83 0.55 4.66
N TRP A 90 7.43 1.80 4.83
CA TRP A 90 8.14 2.72 5.74
C TRP A 90 7.88 2.37 7.20
N ARG A 91 8.94 2.00 7.94
CA ARG A 91 8.86 1.52 9.33
C ARG A 91 9.72 2.35 10.29
N ASN A 92 9.26 2.43 11.52
CA ASN A 92 10.01 3.05 12.61
C ASN A 92 11.09 2.08 13.11
N ASN A 93 12.33 2.53 13.21
CA ASN A 93 13.49 1.71 13.60
C ASN A 93 13.38 1.12 15.01
N LYS A 94 12.69 1.81 15.93
CA LYS A 94 12.59 1.38 17.33
C LYS A 94 11.38 0.49 17.59
N THR A 95 10.25 0.80 16.94
CA THR A 95 8.98 0.14 17.27
C THR A 95 8.51 -0.86 16.22
N GLY A 96 9.13 -0.86 15.03
CA GLY A 96 8.66 -1.63 13.87
C GLY A 96 7.32 -1.14 13.32
N GLY A 97 6.70 -0.13 13.94
CA GLY A 97 5.40 0.39 13.54
C GLY A 97 5.45 1.16 12.22
N LYS A 98 4.27 1.34 11.59
CA LYS A 98 4.15 2.15 10.37
C LYS A 98 4.61 3.59 10.61
N ARG A 99 5.40 4.15 9.69
CA ARG A 99 5.76 5.57 9.72
C ARG A 99 4.54 6.47 9.51
N PHE A 100 3.73 6.15 8.51
CA PHE A 100 2.55 6.93 8.17
C PHE A 100 1.34 6.37 8.91
N ARG A 101 0.85 7.11 9.89
CA ARG A 101 -0.36 6.77 10.65
C ARG A 101 -1.64 7.29 10.00
N ARG A 102 -1.50 8.23 9.07
CA ARG A 102 -2.60 8.82 8.30
C ARG A 102 -2.16 8.94 6.85
N ALA A 103 -3.03 8.55 5.95
CA ALA A 103 -2.85 8.73 4.51
C ALA A 103 -4.13 9.36 3.93
N ILE A 104 -3.94 10.37 3.09
CA ILE A 104 -5.02 10.98 2.33
C ILE A 104 -4.76 10.65 0.86
N ILE A 105 -5.70 9.91 0.25
CA ILE A 105 -5.59 9.46 -1.13
C ILE A 105 -6.71 10.13 -1.94
N SER A 106 -6.34 11.10 -2.78
CA SER A 106 -7.24 11.79 -3.68
C SER A 106 -6.95 11.35 -5.11
N ILE A 107 -7.85 10.57 -5.68
CA ILE A 107 -7.76 10.08 -7.06
C ILE A 107 -9.15 10.14 -7.73
N ALA A 108 -9.17 10.19 -9.06
CA ALA A 108 -10.40 10.29 -9.85
C ALA A 108 -11.35 9.10 -9.60
N ARG A 109 -12.60 9.25 -10.03
CA ARG A 109 -13.58 8.14 -10.03
C ARG A 109 -13.10 7.00 -10.92
N ALA A 110 -13.53 5.78 -10.63
CA ALA A 110 -13.21 4.56 -11.37
C ALA A 110 -11.70 4.19 -11.42
N GLN A 111 -10.88 4.73 -10.50
CA GLN A 111 -9.45 4.40 -10.38
C GLN A 111 -9.17 3.34 -9.29
N GLY A 112 -10.16 2.53 -8.94
CA GLY A 112 -9.97 1.40 -8.01
C GLY A 112 -9.80 1.78 -6.52
N LYS A 113 -10.26 2.98 -6.07
CA LYS A 113 -10.12 3.39 -4.66
C LYS A 113 -10.62 2.35 -3.67
N THR A 114 -11.79 1.80 -3.93
CA THR A 114 -12.42 0.79 -3.05
C THR A 114 -11.60 -0.49 -3.01
N TYR A 115 -11.10 -0.93 -4.16
CA TYR A 115 -10.21 -2.09 -4.26
C TYR A 115 -8.89 -1.87 -3.50
N LEU A 116 -8.23 -0.72 -3.67
CA LEU A 116 -7.02 -0.40 -2.92
C LEU A 116 -7.27 -0.38 -1.41
N ALA A 117 -8.40 0.19 -0.97
CA ALA A 117 -8.77 0.20 0.44
C ALA A 117 -9.02 -1.21 0.98
N SER A 118 -9.68 -2.09 0.21
CA SER A 118 -9.91 -3.49 0.61
C SER A 118 -8.61 -4.29 0.71
N ILE A 119 -7.64 -4.06 -0.17
CA ILE A 119 -6.31 -4.70 -0.09
C ILE A 119 -5.61 -4.31 1.22
N ILE A 120 -5.62 -3.01 1.59
CA ILE A 120 -5.01 -2.55 2.86
C ILE A 120 -5.74 -3.18 4.04
N ALA A 121 -7.07 -3.14 4.05
CA ALA A 121 -7.88 -3.69 5.13
C ALA A 121 -7.64 -5.21 5.30
N ALA A 122 -7.65 -5.96 4.20
CA ALA A 122 -7.36 -7.39 4.22
C ALA A 122 -5.94 -7.69 4.70
N TYR A 123 -4.94 -6.94 4.21
CA TYR A 123 -3.56 -7.11 4.65
C TYR A 123 -3.35 -6.81 6.14
N ASP A 124 -3.93 -5.72 6.62
CA ASP A 124 -3.86 -5.37 8.04
C ASP A 124 -4.57 -6.41 8.90
N PHE A 125 -5.72 -6.93 8.45
CA PHE A 125 -6.48 -7.94 9.17
C PHE A 125 -5.79 -9.31 9.20
N PHE A 126 -5.35 -9.82 8.05
CA PHE A 126 -4.81 -11.19 7.97
C PHE A 126 -3.33 -11.29 8.30
N VAL A 127 -2.52 -10.28 7.95
CA VAL A 127 -1.06 -10.36 8.05
C VAL A 127 -0.53 -9.58 9.23
N GLN A 128 -0.92 -8.33 9.39
CA GLN A 128 -0.36 -7.51 10.47
C GLN A 128 -1.00 -7.77 11.84
N SER A 129 -2.23 -8.26 11.85
CA SER A 129 -2.98 -8.57 13.08
C SER A 129 -2.91 -10.05 13.47
N TYR A 130 -2.22 -10.89 12.69
CA TYR A 130 -2.23 -12.36 12.83
C TYR A 130 -1.95 -12.89 14.24
N GLN A 131 -1.21 -12.16 15.07
CA GLN A 131 -0.92 -12.56 16.46
C GLN A 131 -1.50 -11.61 17.50
N LYS A 132 -2.38 -10.70 17.10
CA LYS A 132 -3.00 -9.72 17.98
C LYS A 132 -4.46 -10.07 18.18
N SER A 133 -4.89 -10.19 19.44
CA SER A 133 -6.30 -10.33 19.79
C SER A 133 -7.02 -8.98 19.71
N ASN A 134 -8.32 -9.00 19.45
CA ASN A 134 -9.21 -7.82 19.50
C ASN A 134 -8.77 -6.66 18.59
N GLN A 135 -8.52 -6.98 17.30
CA GLN A 135 -8.25 -5.96 16.31
C GLN A 135 -9.53 -5.61 15.56
N ASP A 136 -9.86 -4.32 15.55
CA ASP A 136 -10.99 -3.77 14.81
C ASP A 136 -10.50 -2.96 13.62
N ILE A 137 -11.12 -3.16 12.45
CA ILE A 137 -10.95 -2.30 11.28
C ILE A 137 -12.23 -1.51 11.11
N LEU A 138 -12.18 -0.21 11.39
CA LEU A 138 -13.32 0.68 11.25
C LEU A 138 -13.38 1.24 9.83
N LEU A 139 -14.48 0.95 9.13
CA LEU A 139 -14.80 1.51 7.82
C LEU A 139 -15.86 2.59 7.99
N SER A 140 -15.57 3.80 7.51
CA SER A 140 -16.47 4.94 7.58
C SER A 140 -16.59 5.64 6.22
N ALA A 141 -17.80 6.09 5.88
CA ALA A 141 -18.09 6.87 4.68
C ALA A 141 -19.24 7.85 4.93
N ASN A 142 -19.43 8.79 4.02
CA ASN A 142 -20.49 9.80 4.13
C ASN A 142 -21.91 9.22 4.01
N THR A 143 -22.04 8.04 3.39
CA THR A 143 -23.32 7.34 3.27
C THR A 143 -23.17 5.87 3.65
N THR A 144 -24.26 5.29 4.15
CA THR A 144 -24.32 3.87 4.50
C THR A 144 -24.02 2.96 3.29
N ASP A 145 -24.46 3.36 2.09
CA ASP A 145 -24.23 2.58 0.88
C ASP A 145 -22.75 2.53 0.48
N GLN A 146 -22.02 3.62 0.66
CA GLN A 146 -20.57 3.64 0.43
C GLN A 146 -19.82 2.77 1.43
N THR A 147 -20.21 2.81 2.71
CA THR A 147 -19.63 1.94 3.75
C THR A 147 -19.93 0.47 3.46
N LYS A 148 -21.19 0.14 3.11
CA LYS A 148 -21.58 -1.23 2.71
C LYS A 148 -20.78 -1.71 1.50
N LYS A 149 -20.57 -0.86 0.50
CA LYS A 149 -19.78 -1.22 -0.68
C LYS A 149 -18.36 -1.64 -0.28
N LEU A 150 -17.65 -0.83 0.51
CA LEU A 150 -16.29 -1.15 0.96
C LEU A 150 -16.26 -2.41 1.86
N PHE A 151 -17.23 -2.54 2.76
CA PHE A 151 -17.38 -3.73 3.60
C PHE A 151 -17.60 -4.99 2.75
N ASN A 152 -18.51 -4.94 1.78
CA ASN A 152 -18.80 -6.07 0.90
C ASN A 152 -17.57 -6.45 0.05
N TYR A 153 -16.80 -5.46 -0.41
CA TYR A 153 -15.54 -5.71 -1.09
C TYR A 153 -14.54 -6.45 -0.19
N THR A 154 -14.35 -5.97 1.03
CA THR A 154 -13.44 -6.63 2.00
C THR A 154 -13.94 -8.02 2.35
N LYS A 155 -15.26 -8.19 2.59
CA LYS A 155 -15.88 -9.48 2.90
C LYS A 155 -15.69 -10.48 1.75
N ALA A 156 -16.00 -10.08 0.51
CA ALA A 156 -15.83 -10.93 -0.66
C ALA A 156 -14.36 -11.34 -0.86
N THR A 157 -13.41 -10.42 -0.65
CA THR A 157 -11.98 -10.74 -0.64
C THR A 157 -11.65 -11.84 0.36
N VAL A 158 -12.15 -11.72 1.59
CA VAL A 158 -11.96 -12.71 2.66
C VAL A 158 -12.53 -14.08 2.26
N GLU A 159 -13.78 -14.10 1.80
CA GLU A 159 -14.48 -15.32 1.40
C GLU A 159 -13.76 -16.04 0.24
N LEU A 160 -13.32 -15.28 -0.77
CA LEU A 160 -12.58 -15.83 -1.90
C LEU A 160 -11.20 -16.38 -1.47
N MET A 161 -10.51 -15.72 -0.58
CA MET A 161 -9.21 -16.21 -0.06
C MET A 161 -9.38 -17.48 0.78
N LEU A 162 -10.45 -17.59 1.57
CA LEU A 162 -10.73 -18.79 2.38
C LEU A 162 -11.13 -19.99 1.53
N ASN A 163 -11.78 -19.76 0.39
CA ASN A 163 -12.23 -20.81 -0.53
C ASN A 163 -11.14 -21.26 -1.53
N SER A 164 -10.00 -20.56 -1.56
CA SER A 164 -8.88 -20.87 -2.46
C SER A 164 -7.82 -21.76 -1.81
N THR A 165 -8.03 -22.14 -0.55
CA THR A 165 -7.22 -23.09 0.22
C THR A 165 -7.87 -24.45 0.28
#